data_de0d2f4ee2caadba37a3f5d694aa8579
#
_entry.id   de0d2f4ee2caadba37a3f5d694aa8579
#
_cell.length_a   1.000
_cell.length_b   1.000
_cell.length_c   1.000
_cell.angle_alpha   90.00
_cell.angle_beta   90.00
_cell.angle_gamma   90.00
#
_symmetry.space_group_name_H-M   'P 1'
#
loop_
_entity.id
_entity.type
_entity.pdbx_description
1 polymer ?
#
loop_
_entity_poly.entity_id
_entity_poly.type
_entity_poly.pdbx_seq_one_letter_code
_entity_poly.pdbx_strand_id
1 'polypeptide(L)'
;IIHFAGQELDDRETFTLMGNPLPDGGQWDMAISLIKKYGVVPSWVMPETVHSTGTAKYLPILTRKMREDALELRALVRAGKDPAARREEMLAEIYNALRILYGQPPKTFDFEYTDTDKVYHCDRGLTPKNFLEKYVGNDFDDYVVIISSPIHEIDRTYCQPFMGDVVEDNMFWLNLSQEELEDLTIRQLQAGEGVMFSCDCHPDGDRANGYWDPDCFQYGEVLGGLTFHMTKAERLLTRDSTMNHCMMFCGVNLEENGTANRWKIENSWG
;
A
#
# COMPACT_ATOMS: atom_id res chain seq x y z
N ILE A 1 11.02 13.87 8.12
CA ILE A 1 12.09 13.99 9.13
C ILE A 1 12.66 15.42 9.16
N ILE A 2 12.99 16.01 8.01
CA ILE A 2 13.48 17.41 7.94
C ILE A 2 12.42 18.38 8.47
N HIS A 3 11.16 18.20 8.08
CA HIS A 3 10.03 18.99 8.59
C HIS A 3 9.92 18.97 10.12
N PHE A 4 10.17 17.82 10.74
CA PHE A 4 10.11 17.63 12.19
C PHE A 4 11.46 17.81 12.90
N ALA A 5 12.45 18.41 12.26
CA ALA A 5 13.80 18.54 12.85
C ALA A 5 13.82 19.41 14.13
N GLY A 6 12.85 20.31 14.31
CA GLY A 6 12.69 21.12 15.51
C GLY A 6 12.11 20.37 16.72
N GLN A 7 11.41 19.25 16.49
CA GLN A 7 10.80 18.45 17.56
C GLN A 7 11.82 17.51 18.19
N GLU A 8 11.55 17.01 19.42
CA GLU A 8 12.39 15.98 20.04
C GLU A 8 12.14 14.59 19.40
N LEU A 9 13.06 13.66 19.65
CA LEU A 9 12.95 12.31 19.05
C LEU A 9 11.82 11.48 19.67
N ASP A 10 11.41 11.78 20.88
CA ASP A 10 10.31 11.15 21.61
C ASP A 10 8.95 11.85 21.36
N ASP A 11 8.93 12.94 20.59
CA ASP A 11 7.68 13.48 20.08
C ASP A 11 6.94 12.42 19.28
N ARG A 12 5.61 12.36 19.45
CA ARG A 12 4.77 11.28 18.93
C ARG A 12 4.92 11.05 17.43
N GLU A 13 4.96 12.14 16.65
CA GLU A 13 5.06 12.07 15.18
C GLU A 13 6.47 11.65 14.77
N THR A 14 7.48 12.29 15.35
CA THR A 14 8.90 11.96 15.10
C THR A 14 9.19 10.51 15.49
N PHE A 15 8.75 10.07 16.67
CA PHE A 15 8.91 8.69 17.14
C PHE A 15 8.26 7.68 16.21
N THR A 16 7.05 7.97 15.74
CA THR A 16 6.32 7.09 14.81
C THR A 16 7.06 6.95 13.48
N LEU A 17 7.50 8.07 12.89
CA LEU A 17 8.25 8.08 11.63
C LEU A 17 9.61 7.38 11.76
N MET A 18 10.30 7.55 12.88
CA MET A 18 11.59 6.90 13.14
C MET A 18 11.43 5.41 13.48
N GLY A 19 10.26 5.01 13.95
CA GLY A 19 9.95 3.61 14.29
C GLY A 19 10.03 2.68 13.08
N ASN A 20 9.43 3.09 11.96
CA ASN A 20 9.46 2.34 10.71
C ASN A 20 9.62 3.28 9.50
N PRO A 21 10.84 3.80 9.24
CA PRO A 21 11.09 4.78 8.18
C PRO A 21 11.08 4.18 6.77
N LEU A 22 11.09 2.87 6.64
CA LEU A 22 11.03 2.14 5.36
C LEU A 22 10.09 0.94 5.52
N PRO A 23 8.78 1.15 5.50
CA PRO A 23 7.81 0.05 5.55
C PRO A 23 7.87 -0.78 4.27
N ASP A 24 7.62 -2.09 4.43
CA ASP A 24 7.45 -3.01 3.31
C ASP A 24 5.95 -3.14 3.02
N GLY A 25 5.47 -2.33 2.14
CA GLY A 25 4.07 -2.27 1.77
C GLY A 25 3.63 -0.86 1.44
N GLY A 26 2.42 -0.75 0.92
CA GLY A 26 1.85 0.53 0.52
C GLY A 26 0.34 0.43 0.37
N GLN A 27 -0.23 1.52 -0.10
CA GLN A 27 -1.66 1.67 -0.34
C GLN A 27 -1.88 2.10 -1.78
N TRP A 28 -3.14 2.10 -2.23
CA TRP A 28 -3.54 2.47 -3.57
C TRP A 28 -2.92 3.80 -4.00
N ASP A 29 -3.08 4.85 -3.22
CA ASP A 29 -2.58 6.19 -3.55
C ASP A 29 -1.06 6.22 -3.77
N MET A 30 -0.30 5.48 -2.96
CA MET A 30 1.16 5.37 -3.11
C MET A 30 1.51 4.67 -4.43
N ALA A 31 0.84 3.58 -4.76
CA ALA A 31 1.05 2.85 -5.99
C ALA A 31 0.75 3.72 -7.22
N ILE A 32 -0.41 4.39 -7.23
CA ILE A 32 -0.82 5.27 -8.32
C ILE A 32 0.13 6.46 -8.47
N SER A 33 0.56 7.04 -7.36
CA SER A 33 1.55 8.11 -7.34
C SER A 33 2.87 7.70 -8.02
N LEU A 34 3.37 6.50 -7.73
CA LEU A 34 4.56 5.93 -8.38
C LEU A 34 4.32 5.66 -9.87
N ILE A 35 3.18 5.08 -10.22
CA ILE A 35 2.79 4.78 -11.61
C ILE A 35 2.73 6.07 -12.42
N LYS A 36 2.03 7.09 -11.94
CA LYS A 36 1.93 8.40 -12.59
C LYS A 36 3.29 9.06 -12.77
N LYS A 37 4.18 8.95 -11.79
CA LYS A 37 5.50 9.59 -11.82
C LYS A 37 6.48 8.87 -12.73
N TYR A 38 6.53 7.54 -12.67
CA TYR A 38 7.57 6.75 -13.32
C TYR A 38 7.10 5.92 -14.50
N GLY A 39 5.80 5.71 -14.65
CA GLY A 39 5.22 4.77 -15.60
C GLY A 39 5.32 3.32 -15.11
N VAL A 40 5.04 2.40 -16.01
CA VAL A 40 5.09 0.95 -15.75
C VAL A 40 5.80 0.21 -16.88
N VAL A 41 6.25 -1.00 -16.60
CA VAL A 41 6.84 -1.91 -17.57
C VAL A 41 6.25 -3.31 -17.41
N PRO A 42 6.23 -4.13 -18.45
CA PRO A 42 5.91 -5.55 -18.34
C PRO A 42 6.89 -6.28 -17.41
N SER A 43 6.41 -7.32 -16.73
CA SER A 43 7.21 -8.06 -15.74
C SER A 43 8.51 -8.67 -16.30
N TRP A 44 8.52 -9.05 -17.58
CA TRP A 44 9.74 -9.59 -18.21
C TRP A 44 10.80 -8.53 -18.53
N VAL A 45 10.44 -7.25 -18.56
CA VAL A 45 11.38 -6.13 -18.76
C VAL A 45 12.14 -5.81 -17.48
N MET A 46 11.47 -5.97 -16.33
CA MET A 46 12.08 -5.85 -15.00
C MET A 46 11.61 -7.03 -14.15
N PRO A 47 12.25 -8.20 -14.32
CA PRO A 47 11.83 -9.41 -13.63
C PRO A 47 12.17 -9.35 -12.14
N GLU A 48 11.44 -10.15 -11.37
CA GLU A 48 11.70 -10.34 -9.94
C GLU A 48 13.11 -10.83 -9.67
N THR A 49 13.70 -10.34 -8.59
CA THR A 49 14.99 -10.77 -8.07
C THR A 49 14.82 -11.58 -6.80
N VAL A 50 15.87 -12.25 -6.34
CA VAL A 50 15.87 -12.94 -5.04
C VAL A 50 15.55 -11.99 -3.88
N HIS A 51 15.84 -10.71 -4.05
CA HIS A 51 15.63 -9.69 -3.02
C HIS A 51 14.24 -9.05 -3.09
N SER A 52 13.63 -8.95 -4.25
CA SER A 52 12.25 -8.45 -4.38
C SER A 52 11.23 -9.43 -3.82
N THR A 53 11.52 -10.73 -3.87
CA THR A 53 10.67 -11.79 -3.30
C THR A 53 10.90 -12.06 -1.81
N GLY A 54 11.90 -11.40 -1.17
CA GLY A 54 12.26 -11.66 0.22
C GLY A 54 12.99 -10.48 0.89
N THR A 55 12.25 -9.46 1.27
CA THR A 55 12.75 -8.17 1.79
C THR A 55 13.30 -8.22 3.21
N ALA A 56 12.87 -9.17 4.01
CA ALA A 56 13.12 -9.24 5.47
C ALA A 56 14.60 -9.18 5.88
N LYS A 57 15.52 -9.60 5.01
CA LYS A 57 16.95 -9.64 5.34
C LYS A 57 17.65 -8.29 5.19
N TYR A 58 17.26 -7.48 4.21
CA TYR A 58 17.96 -6.22 3.92
C TYR A 58 17.19 -4.98 4.41
N LEU A 59 15.87 -5.05 4.58
CA LEU A 59 15.09 -3.92 5.10
C LEU A 59 15.61 -3.39 6.45
N PRO A 60 15.99 -4.23 7.42
CA PRO A 60 16.57 -3.75 8.67
C PRO A 60 17.88 -2.97 8.47
N ILE A 61 18.67 -3.35 7.46
CA ILE A 61 19.94 -2.68 7.13
C ILE A 61 19.66 -1.28 6.56
N LEU A 62 18.77 -1.17 5.57
CA LEU A 62 18.38 0.10 4.99
C LEU A 62 17.65 1.00 6.00
N THR A 63 16.77 0.42 6.82
CA THR A 63 16.09 1.12 7.92
C THR A 63 17.10 1.75 8.90
N ARG A 64 18.13 1.02 9.25
CA ARG A 64 19.22 1.55 10.10
C ARG A 64 19.93 2.72 9.44
N LYS A 65 20.30 2.57 8.16
CA LYS A 65 20.93 3.66 7.38
C LYS A 65 20.04 4.90 7.35
N MET A 66 18.75 4.75 7.05
CA MET A 66 17.80 5.86 7.02
C MET A 66 17.67 6.56 8.38
N ARG A 67 17.75 5.83 9.50
CA ARG A 67 17.77 6.44 10.83
C ARG A 67 19.04 7.24 11.09
N GLU A 68 20.19 6.75 10.67
CA GLU A 68 21.47 7.47 10.78
C GLU A 68 21.40 8.77 9.93
N ASP A 69 20.94 8.68 8.69
CA ASP A 69 20.76 9.82 7.79
C ASP A 69 19.78 10.85 8.36
N ALA A 70 18.67 10.38 8.92
CA ALA A 70 17.69 11.24 9.55
C ALA A 70 18.28 12.05 10.73
N LEU A 71 19.14 11.45 11.56
CA LEU A 71 19.80 12.14 12.64
C LEU A 71 20.78 13.22 12.13
N GLU A 72 21.55 12.92 11.10
CA GLU A 72 22.48 13.87 10.50
C GLU A 72 21.73 15.05 9.86
N LEU A 73 20.66 14.79 9.06
CA LEU A 73 19.84 15.84 8.45
C LEU A 73 19.17 16.72 9.51
N ARG A 74 18.64 16.14 10.58
CA ARG A 74 18.08 16.91 11.71
C ARG A 74 19.12 17.81 12.38
N ALA A 75 20.34 17.30 12.56
CA ALA A 75 21.42 18.09 13.14
C ALA A 75 21.82 19.28 12.25
N LEU A 76 21.86 19.10 10.93
CA LEU A 76 22.09 20.19 9.98
C LEU A 76 21.02 21.28 10.09
N VAL A 77 19.74 20.90 10.08
CA VAL A 77 18.62 21.83 10.19
C VAL A 77 18.66 22.59 11.53
N ARG A 78 18.90 21.89 12.64
CA ARG A 78 19.03 22.50 13.98
C ARG A 78 20.20 23.48 14.07
N ALA A 79 21.25 23.25 13.29
CA ALA A 79 22.40 24.15 13.18
C ALA A 79 22.17 25.32 12.18
N GLY A 80 20.96 25.45 11.61
CA GLY A 80 20.64 26.48 10.60
C GLY A 80 21.33 26.26 9.25
N LYS A 81 21.79 25.05 8.95
CA LYS A 81 22.40 24.68 7.67
C LYS A 81 21.37 24.08 6.72
N ASP A 82 21.57 24.35 5.42
CA ASP A 82 20.75 23.70 4.38
C ASP A 82 21.09 22.20 4.26
N PRO A 83 20.13 21.29 4.44
CA PRO A 83 20.37 19.84 4.34
C PRO A 83 20.29 19.33 2.89
N ALA A 84 19.93 20.13 1.89
CA ALA A 84 19.55 19.68 0.55
C ALA A 84 20.66 18.88 -0.14
N ALA A 85 21.88 19.39 -0.20
CA ALA A 85 22.99 18.72 -0.85
C ALA A 85 23.30 17.37 -0.17
N ARG A 86 23.34 17.32 1.15
CA ARG A 86 23.60 16.10 1.91
C ARG A 86 22.50 15.07 1.75
N ARG A 87 21.24 15.52 1.70
CA ARG A 87 20.08 14.65 1.41
C ARG A 87 20.22 13.97 0.05
N GLU A 88 20.63 14.69 -1.00
CA GLU A 88 20.82 14.11 -2.32
C GLU A 88 21.94 13.05 -2.35
N GLU A 89 23.03 13.27 -1.61
CA GLU A 89 24.10 12.26 -1.46
C GLU A 89 23.57 10.99 -0.77
N MET A 90 22.82 11.14 0.32
CA MET A 90 22.21 10.03 1.07
C MET A 90 21.21 9.26 0.20
N LEU A 91 20.35 9.97 -0.53
CA LEU A 91 19.42 9.34 -1.49
C LEU A 91 20.16 8.58 -2.59
N ALA A 92 21.28 9.10 -3.09
CA ALA A 92 22.08 8.39 -4.08
C ALA A 92 22.72 7.11 -3.52
N GLU A 93 23.13 7.09 -2.24
CA GLU A 93 23.63 5.88 -1.56
C GLU A 93 22.52 4.82 -1.47
N ILE A 94 21.32 5.20 -1.00
CA ILE A 94 20.16 4.31 -0.91
C ILE A 94 19.74 3.80 -2.28
N TYR A 95 19.63 4.68 -3.28
CA TYR A 95 19.29 4.30 -4.65
C TYR A 95 20.29 3.29 -5.22
N ASN A 96 21.58 3.47 -4.98
CA ASN A 96 22.58 2.52 -5.44
C ASN A 96 22.45 1.14 -4.78
N ALA A 97 22.12 1.10 -3.47
CA ALA A 97 21.81 -0.13 -2.77
C ALA A 97 20.58 -0.84 -3.36
N LEU A 98 19.47 -0.10 -3.58
CA LEU A 98 18.26 -0.64 -4.19
C LEU A 98 18.49 -1.14 -5.61
N ARG A 99 19.31 -0.45 -6.41
CA ARG A 99 19.70 -0.88 -7.75
C ARG A 99 20.48 -2.21 -7.76
N ILE A 100 21.32 -2.43 -6.74
CA ILE A 100 22.02 -3.71 -6.57
C ILE A 100 21.04 -4.83 -6.20
N LEU A 101 20.04 -4.54 -5.36
CA LEU A 101 19.07 -5.52 -4.87
C LEU A 101 18.01 -5.87 -5.92
N TYR A 102 17.52 -4.88 -6.65
CA TYR A 102 16.36 -5.01 -7.55
C TYR A 102 16.69 -4.92 -9.04
N GLY A 103 17.90 -4.50 -9.39
CA GLY A 103 18.27 -4.20 -10.77
C GLY A 103 18.08 -2.73 -11.14
N GLN A 104 18.59 -2.36 -12.30
CA GLN A 104 18.48 -1.01 -12.85
C GLN A 104 17.14 -0.85 -13.56
N PRO A 105 16.28 0.09 -13.17
CA PRO A 105 15.07 0.39 -13.91
C PRO A 105 15.38 0.73 -15.36
N PRO A 106 14.67 0.16 -16.34
CA PRO A 106 14.93 0.41 -17.76
C PRO A 106 14.50 1.82 -18.14
N LYS A 107 15.30 2.47 -18.98
CA LYS A 107 14.91 3.77 -19.56
C LYS A 107 13.98 3.60 -20.74
N THR A 108 14.25 2.59 -21.57
CA THR A 108 13.45 2.21 -22.73
C THR A 108 13.47 0.70 -22.92
N PHE A 109 12.46 0.17 -23.58
CA PHE A 109 12.36 -1.26 -23.93
C PHE A 109 11.52 -1.44 -25.19
N ASP A 110 11.63 -2.60 -25.82
CA ASP A 110 10.76 -3.00 -26.93
C ASP A 110 9.61 -3.84 -26.39
N PHE A 111 8.40 -3.60 -26.89
CA PHE A 111 7.21 -4.34 -26.52
C PHE A 111 6.63 -5.05 -27.75
N GLU A 112 6.59 -6.36 -27.67
CA GLU A 112 6.12 -7.22 -28.75
C GLU A 112 5.00 -8.11 -28.24
N TYR A 113 3.93 -8.23 -29.05
CA TYR A 113 2.82 -9.12 -28.72
C TYR A 113 2.08 -9.54 -29.99
N THR A 114 1.32 -10.62 -29.87
CA THR A 114 0.36 -11.07 -30.88
C THR A 114 -1.04 -10.89 -30.32
N ASP A 115 -1.89 -10.18 -31.01
CA ASP A 115 -3.25 -9.94 -30.60
C ASP A 115 -4.17 -11.17 -30.78
N THR A 116 -5.46 -11.00 -30.46
CA THR A 116 -6.48 -12.05 -30.59
C THR A 116 -6.70 -12.51 -32.03
N ASP A 117 -6.47 -11.61 -32.99
CA ASP A 117 -6.59 -11.87 -34.42
C ASP A 117 -5.32 -12.48 -35.03
N LYS A 118 -4.35 -12.83 -34.20
CA LYS A 118 -3.05 -13.41 -34.58
C LYS A 118 -2.15 -12.46 -35.36
N VAL A 119 -2.37 -11.15 -35.24
CA VAL A 119 -1.51 -10.13 -35.82
C VAL A 119 -0.38 -9.80 -34.85
N TYR A 120 0.84 -9.81 -35.37
CA TYR A 120 2.03 -9.43 -34.61
C TYR A 120 2.17 -7.92 -34.56
N HIS A 121 2.47 -7.41 -33.37
CA HIS A 121 2.74 -5.99 -33.11
C HIS A 121 4.10 -5.84 -32.42
N CYS A 122 4.80 -4.74 -32.76
CA CYS A 122 6.09 -4.42 -32.16
C CYS A 122 6.24 -2.91 -32.02
N ASP A 123 6.34 -2.44 -30.79
CA ASP A 123 6.69 -1.06 -30.46
C ASP A 123 8.10 -1.00 -29.90
N ARG A 124 8.98 -0.24 -30.55
CA ARG A 124 10.39 -0.13 -30.16
C ARG A 124 10.67 1.13 -29.38
N GLY A 125 11.57 1.01 -28.40
CA GLY A 125 12.10 2.14 -27.65
C GLY A 125 11.06 2.84 -26.78
N LEU A 126 10.03 2.14 -26.32
CA LEU A 126 9.04 2.68 -25.40
C LEU A 126 9.68 3.05 -24.06
N THR A 127 9.37 4.23 -23.55
CA THR A 127 9.61 4.56 -22.15
C THR A 127 8.52 3.94 -21.27
N PRO A 128 8.76 3.74 -19.96
CA PRO A 128 7.72 3.27 -19.04
C PRO A 128 6.45 4.14 -19.07
N LYS A 129 6.58 5.45 -19.26
CA LYS A 129 5.43 6.37 -19.39
C LYS A 129 4.67 6.19 -20.71
N ASN A 130 5.36 6.05 -21.83
CA ASN A 130 4.69 5.80 -23.11
C ASN A 130 3.96 4.45 -23.11
N PHE A 131 4.51 3.45 -22.42
CA PHE A 131 3.85 2.17 -22.26
C PHE A 131 2.58 2.31 -21.38
N LEU A 132 2.66 3.04 -20.27
CA LEU A 132 1.50 3.35 -19.44
C LEU A 132 0.38 3.99 -20.26
N GLU A 133 0.69 5.07 -20.96
CA GLU A 133 -0.30 5.83 -21.75
C GLU A 133 -0.94 5.00 -22.88
N LYS A 134 -0.13 4.17 -23.55
CA LYS A 134 -0.58 3.44 -24.74
C LYS A 134 -1.31 2.13 -24.42
N TYR A 135 -0.89 1.41 -23.39
CA TYR A 135 -1.31 0.02 -23.14
C TYR A 135 -2.04 -0.20 -21.83
N VAL A 136 -1.91 0.69 -20.86
CA VAL A 136 -2.55 0.54 -19.54
C VAL A 136 -3.68 1.54 -19.33
N GLY A 137 -3.49 2.78 -19.76
CA GLY A 137 -4.45 3.87 -19.53
C GLY A 137 -4.00 4.79 -18.40
N ASN A 138 -4.79 5.84 -18.15
CA ASN A 138 -4.47 6.87 -17.16
C ASN A 138 -5.74 7.41 -16.47
N ASP A 139 -6.69 6.55 -16.20
CA ASP A 139 -7.98 6.84 -15.57
C ASP A 139 -7.93 6.74 -14.02
N PHE A 140 -6.73 6.74 -13.45
CA PHE A 140 -6.53 6.60 -12.00
C PHE A 140 -7.17 7.73 -11.17
N ASP A 141 -7.44 8.88 -11.76
CA ASP A 141 -8.10 10.01 -11.09
C ASP A 141 -9.62 9.82 -10.94
N ASP A 142 -10.18 8.80 -11.61
CA ASP A 142 -11.58 8.43 -11.48
C ASP A 142 -11.86 7.58 -10.22
N TYR A 143 -10.81 7.13 -9.55
CA TYR A 143 -10.89 6.32 -8.34
C TYR A 143 -10.71 7.16 -7.08
N VAL A 144 -11.49 6.85 -6.06
CA VAL A 144 -11.39 7.46 -4.73
C VAL A 144 -11.14 6.40 -3.67
N VAL A 145 -10.37 6.76 -2.65
CA VAL A 145 -10.15 5.87 -1.51
C VAL A 145 -11.23 6.09 -0.47
N ILE A 146 -11.92 5.02 -0.12
CA ILE A 146 -12.98 5.01 0.87
C ILE A 146 -12.50 4.23 2.09
N ILE A 147 -12.80 4.72 3.28
CA ILE A 147 -12.58 4.02 4.55
C ILE A 147 -13.91 3.86 5.30
N SER A 148 -13.98 2.88 6.19
CA SER A 148 -15.06 2.78 7.18
C SER A 148 -14.43 2.79 8.57
N SER A 149 -14.37 3.96 9.18
CA SER A 149 -13.78 4.19 10.49
C SER A 149 -14.79 4.80 11.47
N PRO A 150 -15.31 4.02 12.41
CA PRO A 150 -16.31 4.50 13.36
C PRO A 150 -15.76 5.47 14.43
N ILE A 151 -14.45 5.72 14.45
CA ILE A 151 -13.82 6.72 15.34
C ILE A 151 -13.75 8.12 14.71
N HIS A 152 -14.23 8.26 13.49
CA HIS A 152 -14.27 9.52 12.75
C HIS A 152 -15.70 9.80 12.25
N GLU A 153 -16.01 11.06 11.99
CA GLU A 153 -17.31 11.44 11.42
C GLU A 153 -17.51 10.81 10.03
N ILE A 154 -18.68 10.26 9.79
CA ILE A 154 -19.11 9.74 8.49
C ILE A 154 -19.36 10.91 7.53
N ASP A 155 -19.28 10.67 6.20
CA ASP A 155 -19.44 11.67 5.13
C ASP A 155 -18.42 12.81 5.20
N ARG A 156 -17.22 12.49 5.71
CA ARG A 156 -16.10 13.42 5.79
C ARG A 156 -14.86 12.88 5.09
N THR A 157 -14.13 13.80 4.48
CA THR A 157 -12.81 13.49 3.92
C THR A 157 -11.73 13.77 4.95
N TYR A 158 -10.86 12.81 5.14
CA TYR A 158 -9.70 12.89 6.03
C TYR A 158 -8.42 12.86 5.22
N CYS A 159 -7.46 13.67 5.65
CA CYS A 159 -6.14 13.70 5.06
C CYS A 159 -5.16 12.96 5.97
N GLN A 160 -4.36 12.07 5.38
CA GLN A 160 -3.19 11.50 6.05
C GLN A 160 -1.93 12.24 5.56
N PRO A 161 -1.42 13.19 6.34
CA PRO A 161 -0.27 13.98 5.94
C PRO A 161 1.01 13.13 5.96
N PHE A 162 1.97 13.50 5.11
CA PHE A 162 3.31 12.87 5.03
C PHE A 162 3.37 11.40 4.63
N MET A 163 2.27 10.87 4.12
CA MET A 163 2.21 9.51 3.55
C MET A 163 2.23 9.51 2.02
N GLY A 164 2.11 10.68 1.40
CA GLY A 164 2.25 10.87 -0.04
C GLY A 164 3.71 10.81 -0.46
N ASP A 165 4.17 9.63 -0.73
CA ASP A 165 5.55 9.19 -0.79
C ASP A 165 6.38 9.87 -1.91
N VAL A 166 5.79 10.14 -3.04
CA VAL A 166 6.53 10.43 -4.26
C VAL A 166 6.13 11.75 -4.91
N VAL A 167 4.95 12.26 -4.65
CA VAL A 167 4.33 13.35 -5.42
C VAL A 167 4.00 14.57 -4.59
N GLU A 168 4.44 14.62 -3.36
CA GLU A 168 4.16 15.74 -2.44
C GLU A 168 2.65 15.89 -2.10
N ASP A 169 1.80 15.01 -2.63
CA ASP A 169 0.36 15.03 -2.41
C ASP A 169 0.00 14.29 -1.11
N ASN A 170 -0.91 14.89 -0.37
CA ASN A 170 -1.52 14.23 0.76
C ASN A 170 -2.53 13.19 0.28
N MET A 171 -2.62 12.07 0.98
CA MET A 171 -3.67 11.09 0.73
C MET A 171 -4.98 11.55 1.37
N PHE A 172 -6.06 11.47 0.61
CA PHE A 172 -7.40 11.85 1.05
C PHE A 172 -8.31 10.64 1.02
N TRP A 173 -8.97 10.37 2.14
CA TRP A 173 -9.89 9.26 2.30
C TRP A 173 -11.27 9.75 2.67
N LEU A 174 -12.28 9.30 1.95
CA LEU A 174 -13.68 9.55 2.29
C LEU A 174 -14.13 8.49 3.31
N ASN A 175 -14.57 8.93 4.48
CA ASN A 175 -15.10 8.04 5.52
C ASN A 175 -16.59 7.83 5.31
N LEU A 176 -16.99 6.60 5.02
CA LEU A 176 -18.39 6.20 4.86
C LEU A 176 -18.78 5.15 5.90
N SER A 177 -20.08 4.91 6.03
CA SER A 177 -20.59 3.79 6.81
C SER A 177 -20.11 2.45 6.22
N GLN A 178 -20.13 1.41 7.04
CA GLN A 178 -19.79 0.06 6.58
C GLN A 178 -20.78 -0.41 5.50
N GLU A 179 -22.04 -0.09 5.65
CA GLU A 179 -23.11 -0.44 4.72
C GLU A 179 -22.91 0.22 3.34
N GLU A 180 -22.58 1.51 3.31
CA GLU A 180 -22.29 2.22 2.05
C GLU A 180 -21.04 1.69 1.36
N LEU A 181 -19.99 1.38 2.15
CA LEU A 181 -18.76 0.78 1.60
C LEU A 181 -19.04 -0.59 0.96
N GLU A 182 -19.86 -1.42 1.60
CA GLU A 182 -20.27 -2.73 1.06
C GLU A 182 -21.10 -2.57 -0.21
N ASP A 183 -22.08 -1.68 -0.23
CA ASP A 183 -22.93 -1.43 -1.40
C ASP A 183 -22.09 -0.94 -2.60
N LEU A 184 -21.19 0.01 -2.40
CA LEU A 184 -20.28 0.48 -3.44
C LEU A 184 -19.36 -0.63 -3.96
N THR A 185 -18.84 -1.47 -3.08
CA THR A 185 -18.01 -2.62 -3.44
C THR A 185 -18.79 -3.61 -4.30
N ILE A 186 -20.04 -3.94 -3.92
CA ILE A 186 -20.92 -4.82 -4.69
C ILE A 186 -21.18 -4.25 -6.09
N ARG A 187 -21.51 -2.97 -6.19
CA ARG A 187 -21.79 -2.31 -7.48
C ARG A 187 -20.58 -2.32 -8.41
N GLN A 188 -19.38 -2.04 -7.91
CA GLN A 188 -18.16 -2.07 -8.70
C GLN A 188 -17.85 -3.49 -9.20
N LEU A 189 -17.99 -4.51 -8.35
CA LEU A 189 -17.84 -5.90 -8.75
C LEU A 189 -18.88 -6.33 -9.78
N GLN A 190 -20.13 -5.88 -9.68
CA GLN A 190 -21.18 -6.14 -10.66
C GLN A 190 -20.92 -5.43 -12.02
N ALA A 191 -20.19 -4.30 -12.01
CA ALA A 191 -19.72 -3.64 -13.20
C ALA A 191 -18.54 -4.38 -13.90
N GLY A 192 -18.03 -5.44 -13.27
CA GLY A 192 -16.91 -6.25 -13.79
C GLY A 192 -15.54 -5.74 -13.37
N GLU A 193 -15.47 -4.85 -12.39
CA GLU A 193 -14.23 -4.27 -11.89
C GLU A 193 -13.87 -4.81 -10.52
N GLY A 194 -12.59 -5.16 -10.32
CA GLY A 194 -12.07 -5.54 -9.02
C GLY A 194 -11.96 -4.35 -8.06
N VAL A 195 -12.05 -4.61 -6.77
CA VAL A 195 -11.93 -3.58 -5.73
C VAL A 195 -10.73 -3.86 -4.86
N MET A 196 -9.69 -3.02 -4.95
CA MET A 196 -8.56 -3.11 -4.04
C MET A 196 -9.00 -2.66 -2.65
N PHE A 197 -8.67 -3.44 -1.63
CA PHE A 197 -8.99 -3.13 -0.25
C PHE A 197 -7.87 -3.48 0.71
N SER A 198 -7.90 -2.86 1.86
CA SER A 198 -6.99 -3.13 2.97
C SER A 198 -7.79 -3.44 4.22
N CYS A 199 -7.36 -4.44 4.97
CA CYS A 199 -7.98 -4.79 6.23
C CYS A 199 -6.96 -5.32 7.25
N ASP A 200 -7.43 -5.64 8.44
CA ASP A 200 -6.72 -6.43 9.41
C ASP A 200 -6.97 -7.92 9.12
N CYS A 201 -5.93 -8.60 8.66
CA CYS A 201 -6.00 -10.02 8.26
C CYS A 201 -5.57 -10.98 9.36
N HIS A 202 -5.04 -10.48 10.49
CA HIS A 202 -4.36 -11.37 11.43
C HIS A 202 -5.30 -12.19 12.34
N PRO A 203 -6.36 -11.64 12.93
CA PRO A 203 -7.07 -12.34 13.99
C PRO A 203 -7.88 -13.55 13.52
N ASP A 204 -8.48 -13.43 12.33
CA ASP A 204 -9.58 -14.31 11.89
C ASP A 204 -9.25 -15.05 10.58
N GLY A 205 -7.97 -15.18 10.25
CA GLY A 205 -7.51 -15.76 8.99
C GLY A 205 -6.97 -17.18 9.14
N ASP A 206 -7.59 -18.15 8.49
CA ASP A 206 -7.03 -19.48 8.28
C ASP A 206 -6.30 -19.55 6.94
N ARG A 207 -5.00 -19.25 6.96
CA ARG A 207 -4.15 -19.23 5.75
C ARG A 207 -4.02 -20.59 5.09
N ALA A 208 -4.09 -21.67 5.87
CA ALA A 208 -3.92 -23.01 5.33
C ALA A 208 -5.11 -23.44 4.46
N ASN A 209 -6.31 -22.97 4.80
CA ASN A 209 -7.55 -23.26 4.09
C ASN A 209 -8.02 -22.08 3.20
N GLY A 210 -7.38 -20.93 3.29
CA GLY A 210 -7.61 -19.80 2.41
C GLY A 210 -8.90 -19.02 2.68
N TYR A 211 -9.32 -18.87 3.94
CA TYR A 211 -10.48 -18.06 4.28
C TYR A 211 -10.29 -17.24 5.55
N TRP A 212 -11.06 -16.16 5.67
CA TRP A 212 -11.18 -15.28 6.82
C TRP A 212 -12.62 -15.25 7.28
N ASP A 213 -12.82 -15.63 8.52
CA ASP A 213 -14.14 -15.72 9.14
C ASP A 213 -13.96 -15.53 10.66
N PRO A 214 -14.74 -14.66 11.32
CA PRO A 214 -14.63 -14.47 12.76
C PRO A 214 -14.89 -15.75 13.57
N ASP A 215 -15.57 -16.71 12.99
CA ASP A 215 -15.87 -18.02 13.61
C ASP A 215 -14.85 -19.13 13.27
N CYS A 216 -13.77 -18.78 12.56
CA CYS A 216 -12.70 -19.74 12.21
C CYS A 216 -12.10 -20.43 13.42
N PHE A 217 -11.89 -19.69 14.50
CA PHE A 217 -11.22 -20.17 15.70
C PHE A 217 -12.13 -20.04 16.92
N GLN A 218 -12.48 -21.18 17.50
CA GLN A 218 -13.37 -21.26 18.66
C GLN A 218 -12.60 -21.01 19.98
N TYR A 219 -12.04 -19.80 20.14
CA TYR A 219 -11.21 -19.43 21.29
C TYR A 219 -11.95 -19.63 22.62
N GLY A 220 -13.24 -19.34 22.67
CA GLY A 220 -14.05 -19.52 23.86
C GLY A 220 -14.08 -20.97 24.32
N GLU A 221 -14.22 -21.93 23.42
CA GLU A 221 -14.25 -23.34 23.75
C GLU A 221 -12.88 -23.86 24.19
N VAL A 222 -11.84 -23.51 23.43
CA VAL A 222 -10.47 -24.01 23.65
C VAL A 222 -9.82 -23.40 24.90
N LEU A 223 -10.14 -22.13 25.19
CA LEU A 223 -9.52 -21.34 26.28
C LEU A 223 -10.44 -21.18 27.50
N GLY A 224 -11.38 -22.09 27.72
CA GLY A 224 -12.16 -22.16 28.94
C GLY A 224 -13.20 -21.04 29.15
N GLY A 225 -13.83 -20.60 28.07
CA GLY A 225 -14.91 -19.60 28.13
C GLY A 225 -14.44 -18.15 27.91
N LEU A 226 -13.27 -17.96 27.31
CA LEU A 226 -12.79 -16.62 26.96
C LEU A 226 -13.73 -15.96 25.93
N THR A 227 -14.15 -14.72 26.20
CA THR A 227 -15.02 -13.97 25.32
C THR A 227 -14.45 -12.61 24.97
N PHE A 228 -14.74 -12.13 23.76
CA PHE A 228 -14.29 -10.84 23.25
C PHE A 228 -15.50 -9.98 22.91
N HIS A 229 -15.52 -8.73 23.38
CA HIS A 229 -16.68 -7.85 23.25
C HIS A 229 -16.36 -6.46 22.70
N MET A 230 -15.11 -6.23 22.30
CA MET A 230 -14.71 -4.94 21.74
C MET A 230 -15.44 -4.65 20.43
N THR A 231 -16.00 -3.46 20.33
CA THR A 231 -16.52 -2.90 19.08
C THR A 231 -15.36 -2.57 18.13
N LYS A 232 -15.65 -2.39 16.83
CA LYS A 232 -14.64 -1.93 15.85
C LYS A 232 -13.97 -0.63 16.29
N ALA A 233 -14.72 0.31 16.87
CA ALA A 233 -14.16 1.56 17.40
C ALA A 233 -13.15 1.31 18.53
N GLU A 234 -13.48 0.47 19.48
CA GLU A 234 -12.61 0.13 20.60
C GLU A 234 -11.37 -0.62 20.15
N ARG A 235 -11.49 -1.56 19.21
CA ARG A 235 -10.34 -2.26 18.62
C ARG A 235 -9.38 -1.28 17.94
N LEU A 236 -9.88 -0.31 17.19
CA LEU A 236 -9.05 0.73 16.55
C LEU A 236 -8.38 1.64 17.59
N LEU A 237 -9.10 2.09 18.61
CA LEU A 237 -8.57 2.98 19.65
C LEU A 237 -7.51 2.31 20.53
N THR A 238 -7.69 1.03 20.83
CA THR A 238 -6.76 0.23 21.63
C THR A 238 -5.58 -0.32 20.81
N ARG A 239 -5.61 -0.15 19.47
CA ARG A 239 -4.65 -0.75 18.53
C ARG A 239 -4.70 -2.28 18.49
N ASP A 240 -5.79 -2.87 18.88
CA ASP A 240 -6.06 -4.29 18.71
C ASP A 240 -6.21 -4.63 17.21
N SER A 241 -6.77 -3.70 16.44
CA SER A 241 -6.90 -3.81 15.00
C SER A 241 -6.19 -2.67 14.27
N THR A 242 -5.51 -3.03 13.19
CA THR A 242 -4.87 -2.09 12.26
C THR A 242 -4.84 -2.69 10.85
N MET A 243 -4.96 -1.87 9.82
CA MET A 243 -4.74 -2.33 8.44
C MET A 243 -3.31 -2.82 8.29
N ASN A 244 -3.16 -4.08 7.91
CA ASN A 244 -1.86 -4.74 7.80
C ASN A 244 -1.63 -5.46 6.47
N HIS A 245 -2.64 -5.53 5.61
CA HIS A 245 -2.53 -6.21 4.31
C HIS A 245 -3.52 -5.66 3.28
N CYS A 246 -3.08 -5.62 2.01
CA CYS A 246 -3.87 -5.21 0.86
C CYS A 246 -4.15 -6.40 -0.05
N MET A 247 -5.39 -6.51 -0.52
CA MET A 247 -5.88 -7.58 -1.38
C MET A 247 -6.86 -7.02 -2.41
N MET A 248 -7.44 -7.90 -3.24
CA MET A 248 -8.44 -7.53 -4.24
C MET A 248 -9.72 -8.33 -4.04
N PHE A 249 -10.87 -7.67 -3.88
CA PHE A 249 -12.14 -8.32 -4.10
C PHE A 249 -12.34 -8.55 -5.59
N CYS A 250 -12.60 -9.80 -5.97
CA CYS A 250 -12.86 -10.19 -7.36
C CYS A 250 -14.20 -10.91 -7.54
N GLY A 251 -15.01 -10.98 -6.50
CA GLY A 251 -16.36 -11.53 -6.58
C GLY A 251 -17.09 -11.44 -5.25
N VAL A 252 -18.41 -11.54 -5.33
CA VAL A 252 -19.32 -11.55 -4.17
C VAL A 252 -20.42 -12.57 -4.39
N ASN A 253 -20.82 -13.29 -3.34
CA ASN A 253 -22.04 -14.09 -3.34
C ASN A 253 -23.12 -13.33 -2.58
N LEU A 254 -24.26 -13.14 -3.24
CA LEU A 254 -25.41 -12.44 -2.69
C LEU A 254 -26.52 -13.41 -2.39
N GLU A 255 -27.20 -13.22 -1.29
CA GLU A 255 -28.47 -13.87 -0.97
C GLU A 255 -29.62 -13.29 -1.81
N GLU A 256 -30.79 -13.92 -1.77
CA GLU A 256 -31.98 -13.47 -2.51
C GLU A 256 -32.42 -12.04 -2.16
N ASN A 257 -32.14 -11.59 -0.94
CA ASN A 257 -32.43 -10.24 -0.46
C ASN A 257 -31.36 -9.20 -0.86
N GLY A 258 -30.29 -9.61 -1.56
CA GLY A 258 -29.18 -8.76 -1.98
C GLY A 258 -28.05 -8.60 -0.96
N THR A 259 -28.13 -9.22 0.21
CA THR A 259 -27.08 -9.17 1.24
C THR A 259 -25.89 -10.02 0.83
N ALA A 260 -24.69 -9.49 0.97
CA ALA A 260 -23.47 -10.24 0.75
C ALA A 260 -23.22 -11.22 1.92
N ASN A 261 -23.00 -12.50 1.59
CA ASN A 261 -22.67 -13.52 2.59
C ASN A 261 -21.28 -14.12 2.37
N ARG A 262 -20.62 -13.84 1.27
CA ARG A 262 -19.26 -14.30 0.97
C ARG A 262 -18.59 -13.44 -0.09
N TRP A 263 -17.31 -13.18 0.11
CA TRP A 263 -16.45 -12.45 -0.82
C TRP A 263 -15.38 -13.38 -1.39
N LYS A 264 -15.12 -13.25 -2.69
CA LYS A 264 -13.96 -13.87 -3.31
C LYS A 264 -12.83 -12.87 -3.36
N ILE A 265 -11.68 -13.29 -2.82
CA ILE A 265 -10.50 -12.44 -2.68
C ILE A 265 -9.36 -13.05 -3.48
N GLU A 266 -8.67 -12.20 -4.25
CA GLU A 266 -7.38 -12.51 -4.84
C GLU A 266 -6.28 -11.95 -3.93
N ASN A 267 -5.30 -12.80 -3.61
CA ASN A 267 -4.24 -12.51 -2.65
C ASN A 267 -2.90 -13.00 -3.18
N SER A 268 -1.81 -12.32 -2.79
CA SER A 268 -0.44 -12.69 -3.16
C SER A 268 0.09 -13.95 -2.45
N TRP A 269 -0.65 -14.49 -1.51
CA TRP A 269 -0.25 -15.69 -0.76
C TRP A 269 -0.71 -17.01 -1.40
N GLY A 270 -1.43 -16.95 -2.48
CA GLY A 270 -1.98 -18.11 -3.20
C GLY A 270 -3.42 -18.41 -2.87
#